data_5dba3009994a90ef79c05ce04480018c
#
_entry.id   5dba3009994a90ef79c05ce04480018c
#
_cell.length_a   1.000
_cell.length_b   1.000
_cell.length_c   1.000
_cell.angle_alpha   90.00
_cell.angle_beta   90.00
_cell.angle_gamma   90.00
#
_symmetry.space_group_name_H-M   'P 1'
#
loop_
_entity.id
_entity.type
_entity.pdbx_description
1 polymer ?
#
loop_
_entity_poly.entity_id
_entity_poly.type
_entity_poly.pdbx_seq_one_letter_code
_entity_poly.pdbx_strand_id
1 'polypeptide(L)'
;MKISRRITLLAGAAALAGLALPAHPQGTAQAPAIRIGTLENGTVNWEIETIRSRGFDTANGFRLVPTILAGNPATQVAMQGGEVDTIVSDWLWVAQQRARGTGFRFLPYSTAVGGVMVPAGSIVQSLADLRGKRIGIAGGPVDKSWLILRAWSREKLGEDLADATQQVFGAPPMILNAAETGEVDAAINFWHFQARMAARGMREIMSVETAAGDLGLDPSTPLLGYVLRDDWIAANPALAGGLARASRAAKELLARDDAVWEELRPIMEAADDAEFQALRAGWRAGIPTPGPVDAANAQRMFATMAELGGEELTGGVATLPEGLFWWPE
;
A
#
# COMPACT_ATOMS: atom_id res chain seq x y z
N MET A 1 4.22 97.52 -40.23
CA MET A 1 5.06 97.60 -39.00
C MET A 1 5.46 96.11 -38.62
N LYS A 2 6.72 95.77 -38.93
CA LYS A 2 7.22 94.38 -38.80
C LYS A 2 8.12 94.28 -37.60
N ILE A 3 7.88 93.37 -36.67
CA ILE A 3 8.82 93.05 -35.62
C ILE A 3 9.10 91.56 -35.71
N SER A 4 10.36 91.32 -36.04
CA SER A 4 11.03 89.99 -36.04
C SER A 4 11.46 89.62 -34.64
N ARG A 5 11.17 88.40 -34.18
CA ARG A 5 11.86 87.84 -32.99
C ARG A 5 12.47 86.46 -33.34
N ARG A 6 13.80 86.45 -33.30
CA ARG A 6 14.61 85.24 -33.34
C ARG A 6 14.54 84.56 -32.00
N ILE A 7 14.17 83.28 -31.99
CA ILE A 7 14.20 82.43 -30.82
C ILE A 7 15.41 81.47 -30.99
N THR A 8 16.33 81.56 -30.06
CA THR A 8 17.52 80.74 -29.94
C THR A 8 17.14 79.37 -29.37
N LEU A 9 17.49 78.30 -30.07
CA LEU A 9 17.33 76.92 -29.57
C LEU A 9 18.51 76.59 -28.65
N LEU A 10 18.17 76.32 -27.38
CA LEU A 10 19.05 75.66 -26.40
C LEU A 10 18.78 74.17 -26.42
N ALA A 11 19.77 73.40 -26.85
CA ALA A 11 19.71 71.92 -26.77
C ALA A 11 20.01 71.49 -25.34
N GLY A 12 19.01 71.02 -24.65
CA GLY A 12 19.16 70.35 -23.36
C GLY A 12 19.31 68.83 -23.56
N ALA A 13 20.47 68.27 -23.23
CA ALA A 13 20.69 66.84 -23.19
C ALA A 13 20.02 66.26 -21.92
N ALA A 14 18.89 65.56 -22.09
CA ALA A 14 18.26 64.77 -20.98
C ALA A 14 18.98 63.44 -20.81
N ALA A 15 19.71 63.31 -19.73
CA ALA A 15 20.26 62.01 -19.27
C ALA A 15 19.11 61.11 -18.81
N LEU A 16 18.83 60.04 -19.55
CA LEU A 16 17.94 58.95 -19.13
C LEU A 16 18.68 58.14 -18.05
N ALA A 17 18.43 58.46 -16.79
CA ALA A 17 18.76 57.57 -15.66
C ALA A 17 17.79 56.37 -15.70
N GLY A 18 18.28 55.24 -16.19
CA GLY A 18 17.56 53.97 -16.13
C GLY A 18 17.33 53.57 -14.68
N LEU A 19 16.08 53.69 -14.20
CA LEU A 19 15.63 53.09 -12.97
C LEU A 19 15.60 51.57 -13.19
N ALA A 20 16.64 50.86 -12.71
CA ALA A 20 16.62 49.42 -12.57
C ALA A 20 15.52 49.08 -11.54
N LEU A 21 14.37 48.56 -12.01
CA LEU A 21 13.36 47.98 -11.15
C LEU A 21 14.00 46.81 -10.39
N PRO A 22 13.86 46.73 -9.06
CA PRO A 22 14.34 45.57 -8.34
C PRO A 22 13.64 44.31 -8.90
N ALA A 23 14.45 43.35 -9.35
CA ALA A 23 13.95 42.03 -9.73
C ALA A 23 13.20 41.48 -8.49
N HIS A 24 11.86 41.33 -8.61
CA HIS A 24 11.10 40.62 -7.62
C HIS A 24 11.72 39.21 -7.53
N PRO A 25 12.04 38.71 -6.34
CA PRO A 25 12.46 37.33 -6.21
C PRO A 25 11.29 36.50 -6.78
N GLN A 26 11.55 35.78 -7.88
CA GLN A 26 10.63 34.78 -8.39
C GLN A 26 10.36 33.87 -7.19
N GLY A 27 9.13 33.90 -6.68
CA GLY A 27 8.70 33.01 -5.61
C GLY A 27 9.11 31.60 -6.04
N THR A 28 9.86 30.90 -5.21
CA THR A 28 10.26 29.51 -5.44
C THR A 28 8.99 28.75 -5.73
N ALA A 29 8.80 28.34 -6.99
CA ALA A 29 7.64 27.56 -7.39
C ALA A 29 7.57 26.37 -6.45
N GLN A 30 6.49 26.29 -5.68
CA GLN A 30 6.31 25.21 -4.72
C GLN A 30 6.34 23.89 -5.49
N ALA A 31 7.16 22.92 -5.04
CA ALA A 31 7.26 21.62 -5.69
C ALA A 31 5.86 21.01 -5.88
N PRO A 32 5.57 20.36 -7.01
CA PRO A 32 4.29 19.75 -7.28
C PRO A 32 3.93 18.75 -6.18
N ALA A 33 2.65 18.63 -5.86
CA ALA A 33 2.16 17.72 -4.85
C ALA A 33 1.74 16.38 -5.48
N ILE A 34 2.05 15.28 -4.81
CA ILE A 34 1.41 13.98 -5.01
C ILE A 34 0.49 13.75 -3.82
N ARG A 35 -0.82 13.70 -4.06
CA ARG A 35 -1.84 13.47 -3.03
C ARG A 35 -2.02 11.98 -2.86
N ILE A 36 -1.81 11.47 -1.63
CA ILE A 36 -1.99 10.05 -1.31
C ILE A 36 -3.16 9.87 -0.35
N GLY A 37 -4.14 9.05 -0.76
CA GLY A 37 -5.21 8.60 0.12
C GLY A 37 -4.73 7.48 1.04
N THR A 38 -4.91 7.64 2.35
CA THR A 38 -4.48 6.67 3.36
C THR A 38 -5.51 6.54 4.47
N LEU A 39 -5.36 5.54 5.32
CA LEU A 39 -6.20 5.31 6.51
C LEU A 39 -5.51 5.88 7.74
N GLU A 40 -6.30 6.27 8.74
CA GLU A 40 -5.77 6.80 10.00
C GLU A 40 -4.69 5.87 10.60
N ASN A 41 -5.00 4.59 10.74
CA ASN A 41 -4.11 3.57 11.31
C ASN A 41 -3.47 2.68 10.22
N GLY A 42 -3.30 3.20 9.01
CA GLY A 42 -2.71 2.47 7.89
C GLY A 42 -1.20 2.34 8.04
N THR A 43 -0.67 1.13 7.88
CA THR A 43 0.78 0.88 8.02
C THR A 43 1.64 1.55 6.94
N VAL A 44 1.03 2.01 5.84
CA VAL A 44 1.69 2.85 4.82
C VAL A 44 2.09 4.21 5.38
N ASN A 45 1.43 4.69 6.45
CA ASN A 45 1.75 5.97 7.08
C ASN A 45 3.18 6.02 7.63
N TRP A 46 3.75 4.87 8.02
CA TRP A 46 5.13 4.79 8.50
C TRP A 46 6.14 5.09 7.37
N GLU A 47 5.87 4.59 6.17
CA GLU A 47 6.67 4.93 4.98
C GLU A 47 6.44 6.38 4.55
N ILE A 48 5.19 6.85 4.51
CA ILE A 48 4.86 8.23 4.16
C ILE A 48 5.58 9.22 5.10
N GLU A 49 5.55 8.97 6.40
CA GLU A 49 6.23 9.82 7.37
C GLU A 49 7.76 9.78 7.17
N THR A 50 8.33 8.60 6.91
CA THR A 50 9.75 8.47 6.58
C THR A 50 10.11 9.24 5.31
N ILE A 51 9.31 9.15 4.25
CA ILE A 51 9.52 9.89 3.01
C ILE A 51 9.56 11.39 3.29
N ARG A 52 8.61 11.90 4.07
CA ARG A 52 8.45 13.33 4.36
C ARG A 52 9.51 13.85 5.33
N SER A 53 9.72 13.16 6.44
CA SER A 53 10.68 13.59 7.49
C SER A 53 12.13 13.53 6.99
N ARG A 54 12.46 12.61 6.07
CA ARG A 54 13.79 12.50 5.47
C ARG A 54 13.94 13.32 4.17
N GLY A 55 12.88 13.97 3.73
CA GLY A 55 12.89 14.80 2.51
C GLY A 55 13.09 13.98 1.23
N PHE A 56 12.74 12.68 1.22
CA PHE A 56 12.86 11.84 0.03
C PHE A 56 11.89 12.28 -1.08
N ASP A 57 10.75 12.87 -0.73
CA ASP A 57 9.82 13.48 -1.67
C ASP A 57 10.44 14.71 -2.34
N THR A 58 10.94 15.67 -1.57
CA THR A 58 11.55 16.91 -2.08
C THR A 58 12.82 16.65 -2.88
N ALA A 59 13.64 15.67 -2.46
CA ALA A 59 14.81 15.22 -3.21
C ALA A 59 14.44 14.61 -4.58
N ASN A 60 13.22 14.10 -4.72
CA ASN A 60 12.66 13.58 -5.98
C ASN A 60 11.72 14.56 -6.69
N GLY A 61 11.71 15.83 -6.31
CA GLY A 61 11.06 16.91 -7.02
C GLY A 61 9.55 17.03 -6.78
N PHE A 62 9.02 16.48 -5.70
CA PHE A 62 7.61 16.59 -5.32
C PHE A 62 7.42 16.78 -3.80
N ARG A 63 6.19 16.99 -3.37
CA ARG A 63 5.77 16.93 -1.96
C ARG A 63 4.71 15.85 -1.82
N LEU A 64 4.90 14.93 -0.90
CA LEU A 64 3.89 13.91 -0.60
C LEU A 64 2.86 14.47 0.39
N VAL A 65 1.59 14.48 -0.01
CA VAL A 65 0.49 15.07 0.76
C VAL A 65 -0.53 13.98 1.11
N PRO A 66 -0.53 13.45 2.35
CA PRO A 66 -1.51 12.45 2.76
C PRO A 66 -2.89 13.08 2.99
N THR A 67 -3.93 12.34 2.61
CA THR A 67 -5.35 12.60 2.90
C THR A 67 -5.90 11.40 3.66
N ILE A 68 -6.29 11.60 4.91
CA ILE A 68 -6.85 10.55 5.76
C ILE A 68 -8.30 10.29 5.36
N LEU A 69 -8.63 9.03 5.12
CA LEU A 69 -9.93 8.55 4.69
C LEU A 69 -10.43 7.42 5.62
N ALA A 70 -11.74 7.26 5.69
CA ALA A 70 -12.38 6.41 6.69
C ALA A 70 -12.15 4.89 6.50
N GLY A 71 -11.73 4.44 5.32
CA GLY A 71 -11.51 3.02 5.02
C GLY A 71 -11.15 2.79 3.55
N ASN A 72 -10.80 1.54 3.21
CA ASN A 72 -10.44 1.17 1.84
C ASN A 72 -11.50 1.55 0.79
N PRO A 73 -12.82 1.38 1.00
CA PRO A 73 -13.79 1.86 0.03
C PRO A 73 -13.71 3.37 -0.22
N ALA A 74 -13.47 4.16 0.82
CA ALA A 74 -13.34 5.61 0.69
C ALA A 74 -12.06 6.00 -0.08
N THR A 75 -10.92 5.30 0.14
CA THR A 75 -9.70 5.54 -0.64
C THR A 75 -9.90 5.21 -2.11
N GLN A 76 -10.61 4.12 -2.41
CA GLN A 76 -10.93 3.71 -3.77
C GLN A 76 -11.85 4.72 -4.48
N VAL A 77 -12.87 5.23 -3.80
CA VAL A 77 -13.76 6.29 -4.34
C VAL A 77 -12.97 7.58 -4.60
N ALA A 78 -12.13 8.01 -3.66
CA ALA A 78 -11.29 9.21 -3.83
C ALA A 78 -10.31 9.06 -5.02
N MET A 79 -9.74 7.86 -5.23
CA MET A 79 -8.89 7.56 -6.38
C MET A 79 -9.65 7.58 -7.70
N GLN A 80 -10.85 6.99 -7.74
CA GLN A 80 -11.72 7.01 -8.93
C GLN A 80 -12.18 8.43 -9.25
N GLY A 81 -12.50 9.23 -8.23
CA GLY A 81 -12.93 10.63 -8.37
C GLY A 81 -11.80 11.62 -8.68
N GLY A 82 -10.52 11.19 -8.61
CA GLY A 82 -9.37 12.07 -8.82
C GLY A 82 -9.12 13.05 -7.67
N GLU A 83 -9.68 12.80 -6.50
CA GLU A 83 -9.42 13.58 -5.28
C GLU A 83 -8.01 13.34 -4.76
N VAL A 84 -7.47 12.15 -5.03
CA VAL A 84 -6.08 11.76 -4.75
C VAL A 84 -5.41 11.22 -6.01
N ASP A 85 -4.07 11.29 -6.05
CA ASP A 85 -3.26 10.88 -7.19
C ASP A 85 -2.82 9.42 -7.06
N THR A 86 -2.77 8.92 -5.82
CA THR A 86 -2.41 7.53 -5.51
C THR A 86 -3.07 7.06 -4.21
N ILE A 87 -3.23 5.76 -4.09
CA ILE A 87 -3.62 5.02 -2.87
C ILE A 87 -2.78 3.75 -2.78
N VAL A 88 -2.77 3.07 -1.64
CA VAL A 88 -2.31 1.68 -1.56
C VAL A 88 -3.52 0.75 -1.64
N SER A 89 -3.51 -0.18 -2.60
CA SER A 89 -4.55 -1.20 -2.77
C SER A 89 -3.95 -2.49 -3.32
N ASP A 90 -4.75 -3.54 -3.43
CA ASP A 90 -4.33 -4.79 -4.06
C ASP A 90 -4.52 -4.75 -5.58
N TRP A 91 -3.74 -5.55 -6.28
CA TRP A 91 -3.80 -5.62 -7.75
C TRP A 91 -5.07 -6.30 -8.28
N LEU A 92 -5.82 -7.06 -7.46
CA LEU A 92 -7.12 -7.61 -7.86
C LEU A 92 -8.13 -6.50 -8.10
N TRP A 93 -8.22 -5.55 -7.17
CA TRP A 93 -9.05 -4.37 -7.37
C TRP A 93 -8.60 -3.56 -8.60
N VAL A 94 -7.29 -3.40 -8.80
CA VAL A 94 -6.75 -2.70 -9.99
C VAL A 94 -7.12 -3.44 -11.27
N ALA A 95 -7.04 -4.78 -11.29
CA ALA A 95 -7.45 -5.61 -12.41
C ALA A 95 -8.94 -5.45 -12.75
N GLN A 96 -9.81 -5.46 -11.73
CA GLN A 96 -11.24 -5.20 -11.91
C GLN A 96 -11.51 -3.81 -12.50
N GLN A 97 -10.80 -2.78 -12.05
CA GLN A 97 -10.95 -1.42 -12.58
C GLN A 97 -10.48 -1.34 -14.04
N ARG A 98 -9.33 -1.94 -14.37
CA ARG A 98 -8.83 -1.99 -15.75
C ARG A 98 -9.80 -2.73 -16.69
N ALA A 99 -10.38 -3.84 -16.26
CA ALA A 99 -11.39 -4.58 -17.04
C ALA A 99 -12.64 -3.73 -17.31
N ARG A 100 -12.95 -2.75 -16.45
CA ARG A 100 -14.05 -1.77 -16.65
C ARG A 100 -13.61 -0.54 -17.44
N GLY A 101 -12.40 -0.53 -17.99
CA GLY A 101 -11.87 0.56 -18.81
C GLY A 101 -11.18 1.69 -18.04
N THR A 102 -10.99 1.57 -16.74
CA THR A 102 -10.23 2.54 -15.95
C THR A 102 -8.74 2.21 -16.05
N GLY A 103 -7.92 3.13 -16.56
CA GLY A 103 -6.48 2.92 -16.76
C GLY A 103 -5.67 3.00 -15.46
N PHE A 104 -5.97 2.15 -14.46
CA PHE A 104 -5.15 2.06 -13.24
C PHE A 104 -3.99 1.10 -13.42
N ARG A 105 -2.86 1.41 -12.78
CA ARG A 105 -1.64 0.59 -12.71
C ARG A 105 -1.22 0.37 -11.28
N PHE A 106 -0.52 -0.73 -11.08
CA PHE A 106 -0.02 -1.16 -9.79
C PHE A 106 1.51 -1.07 -9.75
N LEU A 107 2.04 -0.30 -8.79
CA LEU A 107 3.45 -0.22 -8.44
C LEU A 107 3.67 -0.98 -7.12
N PRO A 108 4.52 -2.01 -7.05
CA PRO A 108 4.72 -2.82 -5.84
C PRO A 108 5.01 -2.01 -4.58
N TYR A 109 4.32 -2.35 -3.49
CA TYR A 109 4.52 -1.74 -2.18
C TYR A 109 4.92 -2.77 -1.10
N SER A 110 4.17 -3.90 -0.98
CA SER A 110 4.38 -4.86 0.10
C SER A 110 3.98 -6.27 -0.28
N THR A 111 4.78 -7.25 0.17
CA THR A 111 4.46 -8.68 0.12
C THR A 111 3.83 -9.17 1.43
N ALA A 112 3.74 -8.32 2.46
CA ALA A 112 3.28 -8.75 3.78
C ALA A 112 1.86 -9.31 3.73
N VAL A 113 1.74 -10.54 4.17
CA VAL A 113 0.49 -11.31 4.30
C VAL A 113 0.37 -11.84 5.73
N GLY A 114 -0.81 -12.30 6.10
CA GLY A 114 -1.03 -12.91 7.40
C GLY A 114 -0.76 -14.41 7.41
N GLY A 115 -1.25 -15.06 8.47
CA GLY A 115 -1.21 -16.50 8.66
C GLY A 115 -2.29 -16.93 9.63
N VAL A 116 -2.31 -18.21 9.96
CA VAL A 116 -3.24 -18.79 10.93
C VAL A 116 -2.59 -18.76 12.31
N MET A 117 -3.19 -17.98 13.21
CA MET A 117 -2.77 -17.83 14.59
C MET A 117 -3.67 -18.63 15.53
N VAL A 118 -3.07 -19.23 16.55
CA VAL A 118 -3.80 -19.93 17.63
C VAL A 118 -3.27 -19.46 18.99
N PRO A 119 -4.08 -19.53 20.07
CA PRO A 119 -3.60 -19.26 21.43
C PRO A 119 -2.40 -20.12 21.80
N ALA A 120 -1.47 -19.61 22.64
CA ALA A 120 -0.26 -20.33 23.05
C ALA A 120 -0.54 -21.74 23.61
N GLY A 121 -1.61 -21.87 24.41
CA GLY A 121 -2.02 -23.15 25.02
C GLY A 121 -2.89 -24.03 24.13
N SER A 122 -3.13 -23.65 22.87
CA SER A 122 -3.97 -24.42 21.94
C SER A 122 -3.32 -25.78 21.61
N ILE A 123 -4.13 -26.83 21.57
CA ILE A 123 -3.74 -28.15 21.10
C ILE A 123 -3.63 -28.24 19.58
N VAL A 124 -4.17 -27.26 18.85
CA VAL A 124 -4.11 -27.16 17.38
C VAL A 124 -2.66 -26.91 16.96
N GLN A 125 -2.07 -27.79 16.15
CA GLN A 125 -0.71 -27.72 15.68
C GLN A 125 -0.61 -27.48 14.17
N SER A 126 -1.67 -27.80 13.42
CA SER A 126 -1.73 -27.74 11.96
C SER A 126 -3.12 -27.37 11.48
N LEU A 127 -3.27 -27.08 10.19
CA LEU A 127 -4.59 -26.81 9.59
C LEU A 127 -5.52 -28.03 9.66
N ALA A 128 -4.99 -29.26 9.67
CA ALA A 128 -5.80 -30.48 9.79
C ALA A 128 -6.52 -30.56 11.16
N ASP A 129 -5.94 -29.99 12.21
CA ASP A 129 -6.52 -29.97 13.54
C ASP A 129 -7.68 -28.97 13.69
N LEU A 130 -7.93 -28.15 12.66
CA LEU A 130 -9.02 -27.16 12.63
C LEU A 130 -10.37 -27.78 12.31
N ARG A 131 -10.44 -29.04 11.94
CA ARG A 131 -11.70 -29.71 11.63
C ARG A 131 -12.70 -29.58 12.78
N GLY A 132 -13.89 -29.06 12.49
CA GLY A 132 -14.95 -28.79 13.46
C GLY A 132 -14.73 -27.59 14.37
N LYS A 133 -13.59 -26.90 14.22
CA LYS A 133 -13.22 -25.71 15.01
C LYS A 133 -13.82 -24.43 14.44
N ARG A 134 -13.89 -23.40 15.28
CA ARG A 134 -14.24 -22.02 14.86
C ARG A 134 -13.00 -21.29 14.43
N ILE A 135 -13.02 -20.72 13.22
CA ILE A 135 -11.94 -19.90 12.69
C ILE A 135 -12.42 -18.49 12.40
N GLY A 136 -11.73 -17.49 12.99
CA GLY A 136 -11.97 -16.08 12.70
C GLY A 136 -11.21 -15.66 11.45
N ILE A 137 -11.85 -14.91 10.56
CA ILE A 137 -11.26 -14.46 9.29
C ILE A 137 -11.50 -12.97 9.13
N ALA A 138 -10.42 -12.18 9.11
CA ALA A 138 -10.50 -10.76 8.84
C ALA A 138 -10.77 -10.52 7.35
N GLY A 139 -11.67 -9.58 7.03
CA GLY A 139 -11.97 -9.16 5.66
C GLY A 139 -13.21 -9.78 5.05
N GLY A 140 -13.40 -11.10 5.12
CA GLY A 140 -14.60 -11.75 4.60
C GLY A 140 -14.34 -13.01 3.76
N PRO A 141 -15.38 -13.59 3.12
CA PRO A 141 -15.29 -14.88 2.40
C PRO A 141 -14.29 -14.89 1.24
N VAL A 142 -14.03 -13.74 0.63
CA VAL A 142 -13.08 -13.57 -0.49
C VAL A 142 -11.76 -12.93 -0.08
N ASP A 143 -11.41 -12.95 1.22
CA ASP A 143 -10.09 -12.53 1.68
C ASP A 143 -9.01 -13.42 1.03
N LYS A 144 -7.94 -12.79 0.54
CA LYS A 144 -6.91 -13.45 -0.27
C LYS A 144 -6.15 -14.50 0.53
N SER A 145 -5.84 -14.22 1.80
CA SER A 145 -5.18 -15.15 2.71
C SER A 145 -6.04 -16.39 2.93
N TRP A 146 -7.34 -16.16 3.18
CA TRP A 146 -8.32 -17.24 3.32
C TRP A 146 -8.41 -18.12 2.08
N LEU A 147 -8.49 -17.52 0.88
CA LEU A 147 -8.58 -18.28 -0.37
C LEU A 147 -7.33 -19.11 -0.63
N ILE A 148 -6.13 -18.61 -0.38
CA ILE A 148 -4.88 -19.37 -0.51
C ILE A 148 -4.84 -20.54 0.47
N LEU A 149 -5.22 -20.33 1.72
CA LEU A 149 -5.27 -21.40 2.73
C LEU A 149 -6.31 -22.47 2.39
N ARG A 150 -7.46 -22.10 1.82
CA ARG A 150 -8.46 -23.06 1.30
C ARG A 150 -7.90 -23.87 0.13
N ALA A 151 -7.21 -23.21 -0.83
CA ALA A 151 -6.57 -23.90 -1.95
C ALA A 151 -5.52 -24.91 -1.44
N TRP A 152 -4.69 -24.48 -0.49
CA TRP A 152 -3.73 -25.37 0.16
C TRP A 152 -4.39 -26.58 0.82
N SER A 153 -5.45 -26.37 1.58
CA SER A 153 -6.17 -27.42 2.27
C SER A 153 -6.79 -28.43 1.30
N ARG A 154 -7.38 -27.96 0.20
CA ARG A 154 -7.91 -28.84 -0.86
C ARG A 154 -6.82 -29.71 -1.46
N GLU A 155 -5.67 -29.14 -1.76
CA GLU A 155 -4.57 -29.87 -2.41
C GLU A 155 -3.85 -30.82 -1.44
N LYS A 156 -3.54 -30.37 -0.23
CA LYS A 156 -2.69 -31.13 0.71
C LYS A 156 -3.46 -32.01 1.67
N LEU A 157 -4.70 -31.65 2.04
CA LEU A 157 -5.53 -32.39 2.98
C LEU A 157 -6.71 -33.11 2.30
N GLY A 158 -7.01 -32.79 1.02
CA GLY A 158 -8.13 -33.36 0.29
C GLY A 158 -9.49 -32.83 0.71
N GLU A 159 -9.54 -31.74 1.48
CA GLU A 159 -10.79 -31.09 1.91
C GLU A 159 -10.65 -29.56 1.95
N ASP A 160 -11.77 -28.87 1.79
CA ASP A 160 -11.80 -27.41 1.90
C ASP A 160 -11.93 -27.01 3.37
N LEU A 161 -11.10 -26.08 3.83
CA LEU A 161 -11.24 -25.48 5.17
C LEU A 161 -12.63 -24.86 5.38
N ALA A 162 -13.27 -24.36 4.33
CA ALA A 162 -14.61 -23.79 4.43
C ALA A 162 -15.66 -24.85 4.83
N ASP A 163 -15.49 -26.09 4.36
CA ASP A 163 -16.38 -27.20 4.72
C ASP A 163 -15.98 -27.83 6.07
N ALA A 164 -14.69 -27.80 6.37
CA ALA A 164 -14.12 -28.41 7.56
C ALA A 164 -14.28 -27.58 8.85
N THR A 165 -14.50 -26.26 8.76
CA THR A 165 -14.50 -25.33 9.90
C THR A 165 -15.79 -24.51 10.00
N GLN A 166 -15.97 -23.83 11.13
CA GLN A 166 -17.04 -22.84 11.33
C GLN A 166 -16.42 -21.44 11.21
N GLN A 167 -16.72 -20.70 10.14
CA GLN A 167 -16.14 -19.40 9.88
C GLN A 167 -16.86 -18.28 10.65
N VAL A 168 -16.07 -17.36 11.22
CA VAL A 168 -16.51 -16.08 11.80
C VAL A 168 -15.81 -14.96 11.04
N PHE A 169 -16.55 -14.26 10.18
CA PHE A 169 -15.99 -13.14 9.41
C PHE A 169 -16.17 -11.82 10.13
N GLY A 170 -15.16 -10.93 10.05
CA GLY A 170 -15.27 -9.64 10.68
C GLY A 170 -14.11 -8.68 10.38
N ALA A 171 -14.21 -7.47 10.95
CA ALA A 171 -13.15 -6.50 10.88
C ALA A 171 -11.91 -6.98 11.66
N PRO A 172 -10.68 -6.61 11.25
CA PRO A 172 -9.45 -7.06 11.88
C PRO A 172 -9.39 -6.91 13.41
N PRO A 173 -9.83 -5.78 14.04
CA PRO A 173 -9.88 -5.65 15.50
C PRO A 173 -10.85 -6.62 16.15
N MET A 174 -11.99 -6.90 15.50
CA MET A 174 -12.99 -7.83 16.01
C MET A 174 -12.45 -9.27 16.02
N ILE A 175 -11.74 -9.68 14.95
CA ILE A 175 -11.13 -11.02 14.87
C ILE A 175 -9.98 -11.16 15.88
N LEU A 176 -9.17 -10.10 16.12
CA LEU A 176 -8.17 -10.10 17.18
C LEU A 176 -8.84 -10.36 18.54
N ASN A 177 -9.90 -9.61 18.88
CA ASN A 177 -10.61 -9.77 20.14
C ASN A 177 -11.24 -11.16 20.29
N ALA A 178 -11.86 -11.69 19.23
CA ALA A 178 -12.46 -13.03 19.22
C ALA A 178 -11.42 -14.13 19.49
N ALA A 179 -10.20 -13.96 18.98
CA ALA A 179 -9.09 -14.88 19.22
C ALA A 179 -8.58 -14.80 20.67
N GLU A 180 -8.49 -13.59 21.24
CA GLU A 180 -8.05 -13.36 22.63
C GLU A 180 -9.06 -13.88 23.66
N THR A 181 -10.34 -13.73 23.39
CA THR A 181 -11.42 -14.15 24.31
C THR A 181 -11.77 -15.65 24.17
N GLY A 182 -11.18 -16.36 23.18
CA GLY A 182 -11.50 -17.76 22.91
C GLY A 182 -12.86 -17.96 22.23
N GLU A 183 -13.43 -16.91 21.65
CA GLU A 183 -14.62 -17.01 20.81
C GLU A 183 -14.35 -17.80 19.54
N VAL A 184 -13.10 -17.75 19.03
CA VAL A 184 -12.60 -18.59 17.94
C VAL A 184 -11.37 -19.39 18.38
N ASP A 185 -11.20 -20.59 17.81
CA ASP A 185 -10.09 -21.50 18.12
C ASP A 185 -8.80 -21.14 17.36
N ALA A 186 -8.96 -20.47 16.21
CA ALA A 186 -7.88 -19.96 15.37
C ALA A 186 -8.32 -18.66 14.67
N ALA A 187 -7.37 -17.87 14.23
CA ALA A 187 -7.65 -16.61 13.52
C ALA A 187 -6.71 -16.39 12.33
N ILE A 188 -7.28 -15.92 11.22
CA ILE A 188 -6.58 -15.34 10.09
C ILE A 188 -6.79 -13.84 10.16
N ASN A 189 -5.70 -13.07 10.15
CA ASN A 189 -5.81 -11.62 10.22
C ASN A 189 -4.78 -10.95 9.30
N PHE A 190 -4.90 -9.65 9.09
CA PHE A 190 -3.91 -8.90 8.37
C PHE A 190 -2.57 -8.92 9.12
N TRP A 191 -1.47 -8.90 8.41
CA TRP A 191 -0.13 -9.10 8.97
C TRP A 191 0.17 -8.26 10.23
N HIS A 192 -0.29 -7.02 10.31
CA HIS A 192 -0.06 -6.14 11.46
C HIS A 192 -0.93 -6.52 12.68
N PHE A 193 -2.11 -7.09 12.48
CA PHE A 193 -2.89 -7.70 13.57
C PHE A 193 -2.29 -9.05 13.97
N GLN A 194 -1.77 -9.83 13.03
CA GLN A 194 -1.02 -11.05 13.36
C GLN A 194 0.22 -10.73 14.20
N ALA A 195 0.97 -9.67 13.87
CA ALA A 195 2.08 -9.20 14.69
C ALA A 195 1.64 -8.85 16.12
N ARG A 196 0.48 -8.20 16.28
CA ARG A 196 -0.13 -7.91 17.58
C ARG A 196 -0.53 -9.19 18.33
N MET A 197 -1.12 -10.17 17.65
CA MET A 197 -1.44 -11.50 18.20
C MET A 197 -0.18 -12.21 18.69
N ALA A 198 0.89 -12.20 17.89
CA ALA A 198 2.17 -12.82 18.26
C ALA A 198 2.79 -12.15 19.49
N ALA A 199 2.76 -10.82 19.58
CA ALA A 199 3.24 -10.07 20.75
C ALA A 199 2.46 -10.42 22.03
N ARG A 200 1.21 -10.86 21.91
CA ARG A 200 0.35 -11.31 23.01
C ARG A 200 0.44 -12.81 23.28
N GLY A 201 1.46 -13.46 22.73
CA GLY A 201 1.80 -14.87 23.00
C GLY A 201 1.01 -15.87 22.15
N MET A 202 0.23 -15.45 21.15
CA MET A 202 -0.33 -16.39 20.18
C MET A 202 0.78 -16.91 19.26
N ARG A 203 0.61 -18.10 18.72
CA ARG A 203 1.57 -18.71 17.80
C ARG A 203 0.97 -18.94 16.42
N GLU A 204 1.79 -18.80 15.40
CA GLU A 204 1.45 -19.15 14.04
C GLU A 204 1.56 -20.66 13.83
N ILE A 205 0.59 -21.25 13.13
CA ILE A 205 0.61 -22.66 12.73
C ILE A 205 0.78 -22.84 11.23
N MET A 206 0.49 -21.80 10.44
CA MET A 206 0.67 -21.78 8.99
C MET A 206 0.72 -20.33 8.53
N SER A 207 1.79 -19.93 7.83
CA SER A 207 1.81 -18.65 7.11
C SER A 207 1.16 -18.78 5.74
N VAL A 208 0.57 -17.69 5.25
CA VAL A 208 0.06 -17.64 3.86
C VAL A 208 1.21 -17.74 2.85
N GLU A 209 2.40 -17.24 3.20
CA GLU A 209 3.62 -17.37 2.41
C GLU A 209 4.00 -18.85 2.20
N THR A 210 4.03 -19.64 3.29
CA THR A 210 4.29 -21.08 3.22
C THR A 210 3.23 -21.78 2.39
N ALA A 211 1.96 -21.50 2.63
CA ALA A 211 0.86 -22.10 1.87
C ALA A 211 0.94 -21.79 0.37
N ALA A 212 1.28 -20.56 -0.01
CA ALA A 212 1.49 -20.17 -1.40
C ALA A 212 2.66 -20.93 -2.04
N GLY A 213 3.81 -21.02 -1.33
CA GLY A 213 4.97 -21.78 -1.79
C GLY A 213 4.67 -23.26 -2.01
N ASP A 214 3.95 -23.91 -1.09
CA ASP A 214 3.53 -25.31 -1.20
C ASP A 214 2.61 -25.58 -2.40
N LEU A 215 1.86 -24.56 -2.84
CA LEU A 215 1.02 -24.57 -4.04
C LEU A 215 1.82 -24.25 -5.33
N GLY A 216 3.14 -24.04 -5.24
CA GLY A 216 3.98 -23.62 -6.38
C GLY A 216 3.73 -22.20 -6.84
N LEU A 217 3.11 -21.37 -6.01
CA LEU A 217 2.96 -19.92 -6.21
C LEU A 217 4.21 -19.22 -5.67
N ASP A 218 4.59 -18.11 -6.29
CA ASP A 218 5.70 -17.32 -5.78
C ASP A 218 5.23 -16.41 -4.62
N PRO A 219 5.62 -16.70 -3.37
CA PRO A 219 5.20 -15.91 -2.21
C PRO A 219 5.79 -14.50 -2.21
N SER A 220 6.82 -14.24 -3.03
CA SER A 220 7.41 -12.90 -3.18
C SER A 220 6.57 -11.98 -4.07
N THR A 221 5.49 -12.47 -4.68
CA THR A 221 4.57 -11.65 -5.48
C THR A 221 3.87 -10.61 -4.60
N PRO A 222 4.13 -9.30 -4.79
CA PRO A 222 3.51 -8.27 -3.95
C PRO A 222 2.00 -8.24 -4.10
N LEU A 223 1.25 -8.37 -3.02
CA LEU A 223 -0.21 -8.25 -3.04
C LEU A 223 -0.69 -6.80 -2.93
N LEU A 224 0.08 -5.93 -2.28
CA LEU A 224 -0.25 -4.51 -2.11
C LEU A 224 0.69 -3.63 -2.93
N GLY A 225 0.14 -2.58 -3.55
CA GLY A 225 0.89 -1.61 -4.34
C GLY A 225 0.28 -0.22 -4.32
N TYR A 226 1.10 0.76 -4.68
CA TYR A 226 0.59 2.08 -5.05
C TYR A 226 -0.19 1.96 -6.35
N VAL A 227 -1.35 2.58 -6.38
CA VAL A 227 -2.19 2.65 -7.58
C VAL A 227 -2.02 4.01 -8.23
N LEU A 228 -1.70 4.01 -9.52
CA LEU A 228 -1.51 5.21 -10.34
C LEU A 228 -2.40 5.12 -11.57
N ARG A 229 -2.77 6.27 -12.18
CA ARG A 229 -3.50 6.30 -13.45
C ARG A 229 -2.56 6.37 -14.65
N ASP A 230 -2.90 5.72 -15.74
CA ASP A 230 -2.16 5.74 -17.00
C ASP A 230 -1.95 7.18 -17.52
N ASP A 231 -3.02 7.96 -17.54
CA ASP A 231 -3.01 9.36 -17.97
C ASP A 231 -2.15 10.25 -17.05
N TRP A 232 -2.21 10.01 -15.74
CA TRP A 232 -1.39 10.74 -14.77
C TRP A 232 0.10 10.38 -14.90
N ILE A 233 0.44 9.09 -15.07
CA ILE A 233 1.82 8.66 -15.33
C ILE A 233 2.36 9.29 -16.61
N ALA A 234 1.56 9.28 -17.69
CA ALA A 234 1.95 9.86 -18.98
C ALA A 234 2.15 11.37 -18.90
N ALA A 235 1.31 12.07 -18.16
CA ALA A 235 1.42 13.52 -17.95
C ALA A 235 2.54 13.90 -16.97
N ASN A 236 2.90 13.02 -16.03
CA ASN A 236 3.82 13.29 -14.93
C ASN A 236 4.89 12.19 -14.75
N PRO A 237 5.64 11.78 -15.79
CA PRO A 237 6.54 10.63 -15.69
C PRO A 237 7.65 10.84 -14.65
N ALA A 238 8.13 12.06 -14.49
CA ALA A 238 9.13 12.40 -13.49
C ALA A 238 8.62 12.25 -12.05
N LEU A 239 7.34 12.61 -11.80
CA LEU A 239 6.71 12.46 -10.50
C LEU A 239 6.42 11.00 -10.17
N ALA A 240 5.91 10.23 -11.14
CA ALA A 240 5.66 8.80 -10.99
C ALA A 240 6.97 8.04 -10.66
N GLY A 241 8.02 8.28 -11.42
CA GLY A 241 9.35 7.74 -11.13
C GLY A 241 9.92 8.25 -9.80
N GLY A 242 9.65 9.51 -9.45
CA GLY A 242 10.02 10.13 -8.18
C GLY A 242 9.37 9.43 -6.99
N LEU A 243 8.08 9.12 -7.05
CA LEU A 243 7.37 8.36 -6.02
C LEU A 243 7.99 6.97 -5.81
N ALA A 244 8.27 6.26 -6.89
CA ALA A 244 8.91 4.95 -6.81
C ALA A 244 10.30 5.00 -6.16
N ARG A 245 11.12 6.02 -6.49
CA ARG A 245 12.44 6.20 -5.88
C ARG A 245 12.34 6.61 -4.41
N ALA A 246 11.43 7.51 -4.05
CA ALA A 246 11.20 7.93 -2.68
C ALA A 246 10.74 6.77 -1.79
N SER A 247 9.79 5.95 -2.28
CA SER A 247 9.33 4.73 -1.62
C SER A 247 10.48 3.74 -1.41
N ARG A 248 11.33 3.52 -2.43
CA ARG A 248 12.51 2.65 -2.31
C ARG A 248 13.49 3.16 -1.26
N ALA A 249 13.83 4.44 -1.29
CA ALA A 249 14.75 5.05 -0.32
C ALA A 249 14.24 4.92 1.12
N ALA A 250 12.93 5.12 1.34
CA ALA A 250 12.31 4.92 2.64
C ALA A 250 12.39 3.45 3.10
N LYS A 251 12.08 2.50 2.21
CA LYS A 251 12.17 1.05 2.51
C LYS A 251 13.60 0.62 2.83
N GLU A 252 14.60 1.09 2.08
CA GLU A 252 16.00 0.82 2.33
C GLU A 252 16.46 1.37 3.69
N LEU A 253 16.00 2.54 4.08
CA LEU A 253 16.28 3.13 5.38
C LEU A 253 15.61 2.32 6.50
N LEU A 254 14.31 2.09 6.39
CA LEU A 254 13.51 1.33 7.38
C LEU A 254 13.97 -0.13 7.53
N ALA A 255 14.54 -0.72 6.48
CA ALA A 255 15.10 -2.07 6.53
C ALA A 255 16.29 -2.20 7.48
N ARG A 256 17.14 -1.16 7.56
CA ARG A 256 18.45 -1.23 8.21
C ARG A 256 18.63 -0.37 9.47
N ASP A 257 17.77 0.64 9.66
CA ASP A 257 17.94 1.64 10.71
C ASP A 257 16.82 1.52 11.76
N ASP A 258 17.19 1.08 12.97
CA ASP A 258 16.27 0.94 14.08
C ASP A 258 15.89 2.28 14.71
N ALA A 259 16.77 3.30 14.64
CA ALA A 259 16.49 4.60 15.22
C ALA A 259 15.31 5.30 14.55
N VAL A 260 15.15 5.11 13.24
CA VAL A 260 13.99 5.66 12.50
C VAL A 260 12.67 5.06 13.01
N TRP A 261 12.68 3.79 13.41
CA TRP A 261 11.48 3.16 13.97
C TRP A 261 11.09 3.73 15.34
N GLU A 262 12.06 4.11 16.16
CA GLU A 262 11.75 4.79 17.43
C GLU A 262 11.09 6.16 17.21
N GLU A 263 11.46 6.87 16.15
CA GLU A 263 10.78 8.11 15.75
C GLU A 263 9.35 7.87 15.25
N LEU A 264 9.09 6.71 14.61
CA LEU A 264 7.77 6.31 14.13
C LEU A 264 6.86 5.72 15.23
N ARG A 265 7.43 5.30 16.36
CA ARG A 265 6.71 4.65 17.47
C ARG A 265 5.38 5.36 17.85
N PRO A 266 5.30 6.70 17.93
CA PRO A 266 4.05 7.39 18.28
C PRO A 266 2.90 7.14 17.30
N ILE A 267 3.19 6.91 16.02
CA ILE A 267 2.19 6.65 14.97
C ILE A 267 1.97 5.16 14.69
N MET A 268 2.72 4.28 15.34
CA MET A 268 2.54 2.83 15.21
C MET A 268 1.46 2.29 16.15
N GLU A 269 1.09 3.06 17.18
CA GLU A 269 0.09 2.69 18.17
C GLU A 269 0.34 1.31 18.80
N ALA A 270 1.60 0.99 19.02
CA ALA A 270 1.99 -0.26 19.69
C ALA A 270 1.70 -0.14 21.20
N ALA A 271 1.03 -1.15 21.76
CA ALA A 271 0.65 -1.17 23.17
C ALA A 271 1.86 -1.25 24.12
N ASP A 272 2.92 -1.92 23.67
CA ASP A 272 4.17 -2.13 24.42
C ASP A 272 5.36 -2.37 23.49
N ASP A 273 6.53 -2.65 24.05
CA ASP A 273 7.75 -2.93 23.31
C ASP A 273 7.67 -4.23 22.49
N ALA A 274 7.01 -5.25 22.98
CA ALA A 274 6.86 -6.52 22.25
C ALA A 274 6.04 -6.32 20.97
N GLU A 275 4.96 -5.59 21.07
CA GLU A 275 4.11 -5.26 19.92
C GLU A 275 4.84 -4.35 18.94
N PHE A 276 5.56 -3.33 19.43
CA PHE A 276 6.40 -2.48 18.58
C PHE A 276 7.44 -3.27 17.78
N GLN A 277 8.16 -4.20 18.43
CA GLN A 277 9.15 -5.04 17.77
C GLN A 277 8.51 -5.97 16.74
N ALA A 278 7.36 -6.57 17.06
CA ALA A 278 6.64 -7.46 16.16
C ALA A 278 6.13 -6.70 14.92
N LEU A 279 5.58 -5.50 15.08
CA LEU A 279 5.13 -4.66 13.98
C LEU A 279 6.30 -4.24 13.08
N ARG A 280 7.42 -3.83 13.66
CA ARG A 280 8.64 -3.49 12.90
C ARG A 280 9.14 -4.69 12.10
N ALA A 281 9.25 -5.85 12.74
CA ALA A 281 9.71 -7.06 12.09
C ALA A 281 8.80 -7.49 10.93
N GLY A 282 7.48 -7.49 11.15
CA GLY A 282 6.50 -7.83 10.13
C GLY A 282 6.49 -6.86 8.95
N TRP A 283 6.66 -5.55 9.19
CA TRP A 283 6.77 -4.58 8.11
C TRP A 283 8.03 -4.81 7.26
N ARG A 284 9.18 -5.08 7.93
CA ARG A 284 10.45 -5.38 7.26
C ARG A 284 10.37 -6.64 6.41
N ALA A 285 9.74 -7.69 6.92
CA ALA A 285 9.53 -8.93 6.19
C ALA A 285 8.69 -8.73 4.91
N GLY A 286 7.79 -7.73 4.91
CA GLY A 286 6.96 -7.39 3.77
C GLY A 286 7.61 -6.47 2.73
N ILE A 287 8.88 -6.09 2.86
CA ILE A 287 9.56 -5.26 1.86
C ILE A 287 9.80 -6.08 0.58
N PRO A 288 9.18 -5.70 -0.56
CA PRO A 288 9.37 -6.44 -1.79
C PRO A 288 10.78 -6.24 -2.37
N THR A 289 11.30 -7.26 -3.05
CA THR A 289 12.49 -7.10 -3.88
C THR A 289 12.22 -6.04 -4.94
N PRO A 290 13.11 -5.03 -5.11
CA PRO A 290 12.93 -4.01 -6.15
C PRO A 290 12.92 -4.62 -7.54
N GLY A 291 11.89 -4.30 -8.33
CA GLY A 291 11.75 -4.80 -9.71
C GLY A 291 10.30 -4.86 -10.17
N PRO A 292 10.09 -5.16 -11.46
CA PRO A 292 8.75 -5.40 -11.98
C PRO A 292 8.15 -6.67 -11.39
N VAL A 293 6.82 -6.70 -11.24
CA VAL A 293 6.09 -7.91 -10.84
C VAL A 293 6.18 -8.95 -11.96
N ASP A 294 6.44 -10.20 -11.59
CA ASP A 294 6.29 -11.33 -12.52
C ASP A 294 4.80 -11.55 -12.80
N ALA A 295 4.36 -11.08 -13.97
CA ALA A 295 2.97 -11.16 -14.38
C ALA A 295 2.48 -12.62 -14.54
N ALA A 296 3.35 -13.56 -14.86
CA ALA A 296 2.99 -14.97 -14.99
C ALA A 296 2.72 -15.58 -13.60
N ASN A 297 3.52 -15.25 -12.59
CA ASN A 297 3.27 -15.65 -11.20
C ASN A 297 1.99 -15.02 -10.66
N ALA A 298 1.79 -13.74 -10.89
CA ALA A 298 0.55 -13.04 -10.48
C ALA A 298 -0.68 -13.68 -11.14
N GLN A 299 -0.59 -14.07 -12.44
CA GLN A 299 -1.68 -14.76 -13.14
C GLN A 299 -1.96 -16.14 -12.54
N ARG A 300 -0.95 -16.92 -12.14
CA ARG A 300 -1.17 -18.21 -11.47
C ARG A 300 -1.85 -18.01 -10.11
N MET A 301 -1.36 -17.06 -9.32
CA MET A 301 -1.97 -16.71 -8.02
C MET A 301 -3.42 -16.24 -8.18
N PHE A 302 -3.70 -15.42 -9.20
CA PHE A 302 -5.05 -14.99 -9.54
C PHE A 302 -5.95 -16.18 -9.88
N ALA A 303 -5.50 -17.10 -10.73
CA ALA A 303 -6.27 -18.28 -11.14
C ALA A 303 -6.62 -19.17 -9.94
N THR A 304 -5.66 -19.43 -9.04
CA THR A 304 -5.86 -20.19 -7.80
C THR A 304 -6.93 -19.55 -6.91
N MET A 305 -6.86 -18.24 -6.72
CA MET A 305 -7.86 -17.54 -5.90
C MET A 305 -9.22 -17.43 -6.59
N ALA A 306 -9.24 -17.25 -7.92
CA ALA A 306 -10.46 -17.11 -8.71
C ALA A 306 -11.32 -18.40 -8.71
N GLU A 307 -10.68 -19.56 -8.69
CA GLU A 307 -11.37 -20.87 -8.60
C GLU A 307 -12.25 -20.95 -7.34
N LEU A 308 -11.80 -20.35 -6.23
CA LEU A 308 -12.48 -20.40 -4.94
C LEU A 308 -13.34 -19.18 -4.64
N GLY A 309 -12.90 -18.01 -5.11
CA GLY A 309 -13.55 -16.73 -4.84
C GLY A 309 -14.60 -16.34 -5.89
N GLY A 310 -14.59 -17.01 -7.06
CA GLY A 310 -15.56 -16.79 -8.13
C GLY A 310 -15.67 -15.32 -8.57
N GLU A 311 -16.86 -14.94 -9.02
CA GLU A 311 -17.14 -13.59 -9.51
C GLU A 311 -17.07 -12.53 -8.41
N GLU A 312 -17.35 -12.89 -7.15
CA GLU A 312 -17.22 -11.96 -6.02
C GLU A 312 -15.78 -11.45 -5.87
N LEU A 313 -14.79 -12.32 -6.05
CA LEU A 313 -13.37 -11.94 -6.03
C LEU A 313 -12.95 -11.26 -7.33
N THR A 314 -13.30 -11.85 -8.47
CA THR A 314 -12.76 -11.44 -9.77
C THR A 314 -13.47 -10.24 -10.38
N GLY A 315 -14.71 -9.97 -9.96
CA GLY A 315 -15.57 -8.94 -10.59
C GLY A 315 -15.81 -9.22 -12.08
N GLY A 316 -15.79 -10.51 -12.50
CA GLY A 316 -15.94 -10.92 -13.88
C GLY A 316 -14.65 -10.95 -14.71
N VAL A 317 -13.49 -10.64 -14.12
CA VAL A 317 -12.18 -10.73 -14.78
C VAL A 317 -11.79 -12.20 -14.89
N ALA A 318 -11.51 -12.68 -16.10
CA ALA A 318 -11.07 -14.06 -16.35
C ALA A 318 -9.54 -14.22 -16.32
N THR A 319 -8.82 -13.20 -16.78
CA THR A 319 -7.36 -13.13 -16.81
C THR A 319 -6.90 -11.72 -16.44
N LEU A 320 -5.72 -11.60 -15.86
CA LEU A 320 -5.18 -10.28 -15.53
C LEU A 320 -5.01 -9.41 -16.77
N PRO A 321 -5.55 -8.17 -16.77
CA PRO A 321 -5.44 -7.27 -17.91
C PRO A 321 -3.99 -6.89 -18.20
N GLU A 322 -3.67 -6.72 -19.48
CA GLU A 322 -2.37 -6.22 -19.92
C GLU A 322 -2.08 -4.83 -19.32
N GLY A 323 -0.81 -4.56 -19.00
CA GLY A 323 -0.37 -3.29 -18.43
C GLY A 323 -0.83 -3.03 -16.99
N LEU A 324 -1.32 -4.08 -16.29
CA LEU A 324 -1.71 -4.00 -14.88
C LEU A 324 -0.56 -3.54 -13.99
N PHE A 325 0.60 -4.15 -14.16
CA PHE A 325 1.79 -3.84 -13.38
C PHE A 325 2.62 -2.76 -14.06
N TRP A 326 3.12 -1.84 -13.27
CA TRP A 326 3.98 -0.75 -13.72
C TRP A 326 5.25 -0.70 -12.90
N TRP A 327 6.36 -0.46 -13.58
CA TRP A 327 7.66 -0.22 -12.97
C TRP A 327 8.35 0.90 -13.76
N PRO A 328 8.97 1.91 -13.10
CA PRO A 328 9.71 2.96 -13.81
C PRO A 328 10.95 2.37 -14.48
N GLU A 329 11.21 2.86 -15.69
CA GLU A 329 12.44 2.55 -16.46
C GLU A 329 13.70 3.14 -15.82
#